data_621c66464c9be9f7edc97ed711359dce
#
_entry.id   621c66464c9be9f7edc97ed711359dce
#
_cell.length_a   1.000
_cell.length_b   1.000
_cell.length_c   1.000
_cell.angle_alpha   90.00
_cell.angle_beta   90.00
_cell.angle_gamma   90.00
#
_symmetry.space_group_name_H-M   'P 1'
#
loop_
_entity.id
_entity.type
_entity.pdbx_description
1 polymer ?
#
loop_
_entity_poly.entity_id
_entity_poly.type
_entity_poly.pdbx_seq_one_letter_code
_entity_poly.pdbx_strand_id
1 'polypeptide(L)'
;SKIISKSRRLLVVAGQYVDKSHLKQFNQKEIPIICDSLSSMRSTDEASLILRYENLLRDHNFALKAKPDLIIILGPLPTCKTLRKWIENTSSKRIVIEPRGIKVDPLSGNSTEYQISYEQFSEIDIPSSEQGWLDYWQSAEEKINTKVMKAFAKQHTLFEGKLAYLLSLHLPDCSSLFVANSMPIRDLEWFWQKKTSNRRLFGNRGVNGIDGTLGTAIGIAHGTEEPTFLITGDLAFLHDSNALLFAKQFKGSLTIFVINNDGGGIFEHLPISTEPEFEKCFATPQNFNLSKLCASFEIKYSLETSWSQIIERI
;
A
#
# COMPACT_ATOMS: atom_id res chain seq x y z
N SER A 1 21.03 -15.34 16.18
CA SER A 1 20.85 -16.75 15.73
C SER A 1 21.88 -17.09 14.67
N LYS A 2 22.40 -18.35 14.67
CA LYS A 2 23.41 -18.83 13.70
C LYS A 2 22.95 -18.70 12.22
N ILE A 3 21.65 -18.56 11.96
CA ILE A 3 21.10 -18.39 10.62
C ILE A 3 21.36 -16.98 10.14
N ILE A 4 21.08 -15.98 10.95
CA ILE A 4 21.26 -14.56 10.60
C ILE A 4 22.75 -14.29 10.31
N SER A 5 23.66 -14.74 11.19
CA SER A 5 25.10 -14.45 11.06
C SER A 5 25.80 -15.05 9.83
N LYS A 6 25.17 -16.04 9.18
CA LYS A 6 25.72 -16.71 7.98
C LYS A 6 25.12 -16.20 6.66
N SER A 7 24.09 -15.40 6.73
CA SER A 7 23.40 -14.90 5.53
C SER A 7 24.13 -13.68 4.96
N ARG A 8 24.20 -13.60 3.62
CA ARG A 8 24.89 -12.54 2.89
C ARG A 8 23.92 -11.66 2.11
N ARG A 9 22.82 -12.25 1.62
CA ARG A 9 21.77 -11.55 0.89
C ARG A 9 20.52 -11.54 1.74
N LEU A 10 20.41 -10.52 2.58
CA LEU A 10 19.26 -10.33 3.44
C LEU A 10 18.21 -9.47 2.75
N LEU A 11 16.94 -9.78 2.99
CA LEU A 11 15.81 -8.96 2.60
C LEU A 11 14.88 -8.80 3.80
N VAL A 12 14.45 -7.58 4.07
CA VAL A 12 13.42 -7.30 5.07
C VAL A 12 12.09 -7.08 4.37
N VAL A 13 11.02 -7.68 4.90
CA VAL A 13 9.64 -7.43 4.50
C VAL A 13 8.89 -6.93 5.72
N ALA A 14 8.56 -5.65 5.72
CA ALA A 14 7.91 -4.97 6.84
C ALA A 14 6.41 -4.80 6.58
N GLY A 15 5.59 -5.31 7.47
CA GLY A 15 4.14 -5.16 7.45
C GLY A 15 3.67 -3.78 7.88
N GLN A 16 2.35 -3.58 7.83
CA GLN A 16 1.70 -2.27 8.07
C GLN A 16 1.92 -1.69 9.48
N TYR A 17 2.22 -2.53 10.47
CA TYR A 17 2.37 -2.10 11.87
C TYR A 17 3.81 -1.81 12.29
N VAL A 18 4.76 -1.93 11.37
CA VAL A 18 6.17 -1.70 11.68
C VAL A 18 6.49 -0.22 11.52
N ASP A 19 6.92 0.42 12.60
CA ASP A 19 7.25 1.84 12.60
C ASP A 19 8.59 2.14 11.94
N LYS A 20 8.69 3.34 11.36
CA LYS A 20 9.90 3.83 10.70
C LYS A 20 11.13 3.92 11.60
N SER A 21 10.96 4.03 12.91
CA SER A 21 12.08 4.04 13.88
C SER A 21 12.93 2.79 13.82
N HIS A 22 12.34 1.65 13.42
CA HIS A 22 13.05 0.38 13.27
C HIS A 22 13.90 0.25 11.99
N LEU A 23 13.85 1.24 11.08
CA LEU A 23 14.61 1.21 9.83
C LEU A 23 16.12 1.37 10.01
N LYS A 24 16.55 2.14 10.99
CA LYS A 24 17.94 2.59 11.14
C LYS A 24 18.97 1.45 11.09
N GLN A 25 18.69 0.35 11.78
CA GLN A 25 19.59 -0.80 11.81
C GLN A 25 19.78 -1.45 10.43
N PHE A 26 18.74 -1.47 9.61
CA PHE A 26 18.80 -2.08 8.28
C PHE A 26 19.51 -1.19 7.27
N ASN A 27 19.29 0.12 7.35
CA ASN A 27 19.97 1.10 6.51
C ASN A 27 21.48 1.06 6.70
N GLN A 28 21.93 0.98 7.95
CA GLN A 28 23.35 0.90 8.29
C GLN A 28 24.02 -0.40 7.80
N LYS A 29 23.24 -1.43 7.53
CA LYS A 29 23.71 -2.75 7.07
C LYS A 29 23.49 -2.98 5.58
N GLU A 30 23.06 -1.96 4.84
CA GLU A 30 22.78 -2.01 3.39
C GLU A 30 21.79 -3.13 2.98
N ILE A 31 20.73 -3.31 3.79
CA ILE A 31 19.75 -4.35 3.58
C ILE A 31 18.52 -3.73 2.87
N PRO A 32 18.10 -4.25 1.69
CA PRO A 32 16.88 -3.79 1.04
C PRO A 32 15.64 -4.14 1.87
N ILE A 33 14.67 -3.20 1.90
CA ILE A 33 13.44 -3.30 2.69
C ILE A 33 12.25 -3.13 1.76
N ILE A 34 11.41 -4.13 1.69
CA ILE A 34 10.06 -4.05 1.12
C ILE A 34 9.09 -3.73 2.24
N CYS A 35 8.23 -2.75 2.07
CA CYS A 35 7.24 -2.41 3.09
C CYS A 35 5.80 -2.39 2.53
N ASP A 36 4.85 -2.75 3.39
CA ASP A 36 3.42 -2.66 3.09
C ASP A 36 3.01 -1.23 2.72
N SER A 37 1.98 -1.10 1.87
CA SER A 37 1.45 0.21 1.44
C SER A 37 1.00 1.10 2.60
N LEU A 38 0.60 0.54 3.72
CA LEU A 38 0.16 1.27 4.90
C LEU A 38 1.25 1.42 5.97
N SER A 39 2.47 0.94 5.72
CA SER A 39 3.58 1.12 6.65
C SER A 39 4.01 2.58 6.73
N SER A 40 4.24 3.09 7.95
CA SER A 40 4.80 4.43 8.17
C SER A 40 6.18 4.62 7.54
N MET A 41 6.86 3.53 7.18
CA MET A 41 8.13 3.54 6.45
C MET A 41 8.01 4.23 5.09
N ARG A 42 6.84 4.20 4.45
CA ARG A 42 6.61 4.91 3.17
C ARG A 42 6.64 6.44 3.29
N SER A 43 6.59 6.95 4.51
CA SER A 43 6.73 8.37 4.82
C SER A 43 8.18 8.80 5.04
N THR A 44 9.14 8.05 4.53
CA THR A 44 10.57 8.38 4.52
C THR A 44 11.13 8.23 3.11
N ASP A 45 12.30 8.83 2.85
CA ASP A 45 13.05 8.68 1.60
C ASP A 45 14.30 7.81 1.76
N GLU A 46 14.32 6.98 2.78
CA GLU A 46 15.44 6.08 3.08
C GLU A 46 15.83 5.23 1.88
N ALA A 47 17.12 5.19 1.62
CA ALA A 47 17.69 4.54 0.45
C ALA A 47 17.41 3.04 0.37
N SER A 48 17.38 2.35 1.52
CA SER A 48 17.10 0.91 1.59
C SER A 48 15.65 0.51 1.28
N LEU A 49 14.71 1.46 1.26
CA LEU A 49 13.30 1.18 0.94
C LEU A 49 13.12 0.92 -0.56
N ILE A 50 12.45 -0.18 -0.88
CA ILE A 50 12.10 -0.61 -2.23
C ILE A 50 10.58 -0.62 -2.36
N LEU A 51 10.01 0.40 -2.98
CA LEU A 51 8.55 0.56 -3.12
C LEU A 51 8.01 -0.06 -4.41
N ARG A 52 8.86 -0.20 -5.45
CA ARG A 52 8.47 -0.77 -6.75
C ARG A 52 8.66 -2.27 -6.84
N TYR A 53 8.77 -2.94 -5.71
CA TYR A 53 9.09 -4.36 -5.64
C TYR A 53 8.12 -5.25 -6.43
N GLU A 54 6.83 -4.91 -6.48
CA GLU A 54 5.88 -5.69 -7.26
C GLU A 54 6.18 -5.59 -8.76
N ASN A 55 6.46 -4.40 -9.26
CA ASN A 55 6.85 -4.20 -10.66
C ASN A 55 8.15 -4.94 -10.97
N LEU A 56 9.14 -4.90 -10.06
CA LEU A 56 10.41 -5.59 -10.20
C LEU A 56 10.22 -7.10 -10.23
N LEU A 57 9.43 -7.66 -9.31
CA LEU A 57 9.22 -9.10 -9.20
C LEU A 57 8.35 -9.69 -10.31
N ARG A 58 7.66 -8.88 -11.10
CA ARG A 58 6.99 -9.30 -12.35
C ARG A 58 7.99 -9.55 -13.48
N ASP A 59 9.18 -8.97 -13.42
CA ASP A 59 10.28 -9.31 -14.33
C ASP A 59 10.92 -10.61 -13.87
N HIS A 60 10.76 -11.66 -14.66
CA HIS A 60 11.26 -13.00 -14.34
C HIS A 60 12.77 -13.03 -14.14
N ASN A 61 13.53 -12.29 -14.96
CA ASN A 61 14.97 -12.24 -14.86
C ASN A 61 15.44 -11.54 -13.58
N PHE A 62 14.76 -10.44 -13.22
CA PHE A 62 15.02 -9.77 -11.95
C PHE A 62 14.69 -10.70 -10.78
N ALA A 63 13.49 -11.28 -10.77
CA ALA A 63 13.00 -12.15 -9.71
C ALA A 63 13.90 -13.36 -9.44
N LEU A 64 14.51 -13.93 -10.48
CA LEU A 64 15.49 -15.01 -10.35
C LEU A 64 16.79 -14.58 -9.70
N LYS A 65 17.32 -13.39 -10.05
CA LYS A 65 18.59 -12.87 -9.54
C LYS A 65 18.46 -12.23 -8.17
N ALA A 66 17.27 -11.71 -7.83
CA ALA A 66 16.96 -11.02 -6.59
C ALA A 66 16.68 -11.96 -5.40
N LYS A 67 16.98 -13.27 -5.52
CA LYS A 67 16.73 -14.24 -4.44
C LYS A 67 17.65 -13.99 -3.24
N PRO A 68 17.07 -13.74 -2.04
CA PRO A 68 17.86 -13.61 -0.82
C PRO A 68 18.21 -14.98 -0.21
N ASP A 69 19.19 -15.03 0.66
CA ASP A 69 19.51 -16.21 1.49
C ASP A 69 18.52 -16.29 2.67
N LEU A 70 18.15 -15.11 3.19
CA LEU A 70 17.29 -14.97 4.35
C LEU A 70 16.29 -13.83 4.12
N ILE A 71 15.02 -14.10 4.40
CA ILE A 71 13.95 -13.10 4.46
C ILE A 71 13.57 -12.90 5.94
N ILE A 72 13.67 -11.66 6.39
CA ILE A 72 13.20 -11.24 7.71
C ILE A 72 11.84 -10.57 7.54
N ILE A 73 10.80 -11.18 8.07
CA ILE A 73 9.42 -10.70 7.98
C ILE A 73 9.06 -10.06 9.31
N LEU A 74 8.72 -8.80 9.30
CA LEU A 74 8.30 -8.03 10.47
C LEU A 74 6.79 -7.82 10.39
N GLY A 75 6.04 -8.51 11.25
CA GLY A 75 4.57 -8.49 11.24
C GLY A 75 3.95 -9.20 10.02
N PRO A 76 2.71 -8.82 9.63
CA PRO A 76 2.01 -9.47 8.55
C PRO A 76 2.63 -9.15 7.17
N LEU A 77 2.66 -10.14 6.30
CA LEU A 77 3.08 -9.94 4.91
C LEU A 77 2.12 -9.01 4.16
N PRO A 78 2.65 -8.11 3.31
CA PRO A 78 1.83 -7.36 2.37
C PRO A 78 0.89 -8.27 1.57
N THR A 79 -0.29 -7.76 1.21
CA THR A 79 -1.28 -8.57 0.45
C THR A 79 -0.91 -8.75 -1.02
N CYS A 80 0.24 -8.26 -1.44
CA CYS A 80 0.76 -8.39 -2.80
C CYS A 80 0.93 -9.87 -3.19
N LYS A 81 0.11 -10.32 -4.13
CA LYS A 81 0.11 -11.72 -4.62
C LYS A 81 1.44 -12.08 -5.28
N THR A 82 2.02 -11.15 -6.02
CA THR A 82 3.32 -11.35 -6.71
C THR A 82 4.43 -11.60 -5.71
N LEU A 83 4.52 -10.77 -4.65
CA LEU A 83 5.52 -10.93 -3.58
C LEU A 83 5.35 -12.27 -2.87
N ARG A 84 4.14 -12.62 -2.47
CA ARG A 84 3.85 -13.88 -1.76
C ARG A 84 4.26 -15.08 -2.58
N LYS A 85 3.86 -15.15 -3.85
CA LYS A 85 4.22 -16.22 -4.76
C LYS A 85 5.74 -16.29 -4.99
N TRP A 86 6.40 -15.14 -5.09
CA TRP A 86 7.86 -15.11 -5.24
C TRP A 86 8.56 -15.63 -3.98
N ILE A 87 8.17 -15.20 -2.76
CA ILE A 87 8.70 -15.70 -1.49
C ILE A 87 8.50 -17.23 -1.38
N GLU A 88 7.34 -17.73 -1.74
CA GLU A 88 6.98 -19.14 -1.71
C GLU A 88 7.88 -19.99 -2.63
N ASN A 89 8.22 -19.45 -3.80
CA ASN A 89 9.04 -20.11 -4.79
C ASN A 89 10.56 -19.94 -4.56
N THR A 90 10.96 -19.18 -3.54
CA THR A 90 12.37 -19.10 -3.15
C THR A 90 12.73 -20.24 -2.18
N SER A 91 13.96 -20.70 -2.23
CA SER A 91 14.51 -21.60 -1.20
C SER A 91 15.02 -20.84 0.04
N SER A 92 14.75 -19.55 0.12
CA SER A 92 15.21 -18.66 1.19
C SER A 92 14.65 -19.10 2.54
N LYS A 93 15.49 -19.06 3.57
CA LYS A 93 15.02 -19.20 4.95
C LYS A 93 14.21 -17.97 5.33
N ARG A 94 13.20 -18.18 6.16
CA ARG A 94 12.34 -17.10 6.65
C ARG A 94 12.38 -17.03 8.17
N ILE A 95 12.50 -15.81 8.69
CA ILE A 95 12.33 -15.49 10.10
C ILE A 95 11.18 -14.52 10.20
N VAL A 96 10.18 -14.84 11.02
CA VAL A 96 9.01 -13.99 11.25
C VAL A 96 9.09 -13.44 12.67
N ILE A 97 9.03 -12.13 12.82
CA ILE A 97 8.97 -11.42 14.09
C ILE A 97 7.55 -10.86 14.25
N GLU A 98 6.83 -11.35 15.24
CA GLU A 98 5.46 -10.91 15.50
C GLU A 98 5.23 -10.75 17.01
N PRO A 99 5.21 -9.50 17.53
CA PRO A 99 5.10 -9.23 18.97
C PRO A 99 3.82 -9.78 19.62
N ARG A 100 2.72 -9.82 18.89
CA ARG A 100 1.41 -10.22 19.42
C ARG A 100 1.24 -11.73 19.58
N GLY A 101 2.19 -12.53 19.06
CA GLY A 101 2.12 -13.99 19.12
C GLY A 101 1.02 -14.63 18.25
N ILE A 102 0.54 -13.90 17.24
CA ILE A 102 -0.43 -14.42 16.27
C ILE A 102 0.29 -14.94 15.03
N LYS A 103 -0.29 -15.93 14.38
CA LYS A 103 0.26 -16.41 13.09
C LYS A 103 -0.03 -15.41 11.98
N VAL A 104 1.00 -14.80 11.44
CA VAL A 104 0.90 -13.78 10.38
C VAL A 104 1.52 -14.22 9.06
N ASP A 105 2.27 -15.32 9.03
CA ASP A 105 2.80 -15.90 7.79
C ASP A 105 1.73 -16.77 7.12
N PRO A 106 1.13 -16.32 6.00
CA PRO A 106 0.14 -17.08 5.25
C PRO A 106 0.79 -18.17 4.36
N LEU A 107 2.14 -18.18 4.28
CA LEU A 107 2.89 -19.09 3.44
C LEU A 107 3.31 -20.30 4.28
N SER A 108 2.78 -21.45 4.00
CA SER A 108 3.08 -22.66 4.74
C SER A 108 4.54 -23.12 4.61
N GLY A 109 5.18 -23.44 5.74
CA GLY A 109 6.51 -24.06 5.82
C GLY A 109 7.70 -23.11 5.72
N ASN A 110 8.88 -23.58 6.11
CA ASN A 110 10.20 -22.92 6.03
C ASN A 110 10.38 -21.60 6.81
N SER A 111 9.43 -21.20 7.67
CA SER A 111 9.58 -20.06 8.55
C SER A 111 9.88 -20.48 9.99
N THR A 112 10.69 -19.68 10.67
CA THR A 112 10.87 -19.74 12.12
C THR A 112 10.25 -18.49 12.72
N GLU A 113 9.24 -18.65 13.56
CA GLU A 113 8.52 -17.53 14.17
C GLU A 113 9.07 -17.22 15.56
N TYR A 114 9.24 -15.93 15.85
CA TYR A 114 9.67 -15.43 17.15
C TYR A 114 8.67 -14.40 17.67
N GLN A 115 8.16 -14.65 18.87
CA GLN A 115 7.30 -13.69 19.58
C GLN A 115 8.18 -12.78 20.45
N ILE A 116 8.74 -11.77 19.81
CA ILE A 116 9.53 -10.71 20.47
C ILE A 116 9.10 -9.34 19.93
N SER A 117 9.35 -8.28 20.68
CA SER A 117 9.07 -6.93 20.19
C SER A 117 10.04 -6.52 19.09
N TYR A 118 9.68 -5.51 18.30
CA TYR A 118 10.58 -4.98 17.26
C TYR A 118 11.81 -4.29 17.89
N GLU A 119 11.66 -3.71 19.08
CA GLU A 119 12.74 -3.14 19.89
C GLU A 119 13.74 -4.23 20.29
N GLN A 120 13.26 -5.34 20.86
CA GLN A 120 14.11 -6.49 21.21
C GLN A 120 14.80 -7.08 19.98
N PHE A 121 14.09 -7.11 18.84
CA PHE A 121 14.70 -7.56 17.58
C PHE A 121 15.79 -6.58 17.12
N SER A 122 15.63 -5.28 17.34
CA SER A 122 16.62 -4.27 16.95
C SER A 122 17.94 -4.35 17.71
N GLU A 123 17.96 -5.03 18.87
CA GLU A 123 19.18 -5.30 19.66
C GLU A 123 19.99 -6.47 19.11
N ILE A 124 19.40 -7.26 18.18
CA ILE A 124 20.10 -8.38 17.57
C ILE A 124 21.10 -7.87 16.53
N ASP A 125 22.36 -8.25 16.67
CA ASP A 125 23.38 -7.93 15.64
C ASP A 125 23.06 -8.68 14.35
N ILE A 126 22.80 -7.90 13.29
CA ILE A 126 22.52 -8.37 11.95
C ILE A 126 23.74 -8.07 11.09
N PRO A 127 24.29 -9.03 10.33
CA PRO A 127 25.43 -8.77 9.46
C PRO A 127 25.04 -7.79 8.34
N SER A 128 26.01 -7.06 7.84
CA SER A 128 25.84 -6.29 6.61
C SER A 128 25.58 -7.23 5.44
N SER A 129 24.79 -6.78 4.49
CA SER A 129 24.62 -7.51 3.23
C SER A 129 25.91 -7.56 2.43
N GLU A 130 26.01 -8.48 1.48
CA GLU A 130 27.11 -8.50 0.54
C GLU A 130 27.16 -7.21 -0.27
N GLN A 131 28.36 -6.79 -0.63
CA GLN A 131 28.58 -5.56 -1.40
C GLN A 131 27.77 -5.58 -2.71
N GLY A 132 27.07 -4.48 -2.99
CA GLY A 132 26.24 -4.32 -4.19
C GLY A 132 24.86 -4.97 -4.12
N TRP A 133 24.50 -5.64 -3.01
CA TRP A 133 23.16 -6.24 -2.87
C TRP A 133 22.05 -5.20 -2.81
N LEU A 134 22.21 -4.16 -2.02
CA LEU A 134 21.26 -3.05 -1.96
C LEU A 134 21.25 -2.27 -3.29
N ASP A 135 22.41 -1.99 -3.88
CA ASP A 135 22.56 -1.27 -5.15
C ASP A 135 21.83 -1.99 -6.29
N TYR A 136 21.81 -3.30 -6.28
CA TYR A 136 21.08 -4.10 -7.27
C TYR A 136 19.57 -3.80 -7.25
N TRP A 137 18.98 -3.74 -6.07
CA TRP A 137 17.56 -3.39 -5.88
C TRP A 137 17.27 -1.93 -6.21
N GLN A 138 18.09 -1.02 -5.70
CA GLN A 138 17.93 0.43 -5.90
C GLN A 138 18.04 0.83 -7.37
N SER A 139 19.06 0.33 -8.07
CA SER A 139 19.25 0.64 -9.49
C SER A 139 18.09 0.16 -10.35
N ALA A 140 17.49 -0.98 -10.00
CA ALA A 140 16.33 -1.50 -10.67
C ALA A 140 15.07 -0.66 -10.37
N GLU A 141 14.86 -0.27 -9.10
CA GLU A 141 13.76 0.59 -8.70
C GLU A 141 13.81 1.95 -9.37
N GLU A 142 14.98 2.58 -9.43
CA GLU A 142 15.16 3.89 -10.07
C GLU A 142 14.80 3.87 -11.56
N LYS A 143 15.18 2.80 -12.26
CA LYS A 143 14.80 2.58 -13.67
C LYS A 143 13.28 2.50 -13.83
N ILE A 144 12.57 1.81 -12.93
CA ILE A 144 11.10 1.73 -12.97
C ILE A 144 10.49 3.08 -12.61
N ASN A 145 10.96 3.73 -11.54
CA ASN A 145 10.48 5.06 -11.16
C ASN A 145 10.57 6.05 -12.33
N THR A 146 11.71 6.09 -13.00
CA THR A 146 11.91 6.96 -14.16
C THR A 146 10.91 6.66 -15.28
N LYS A 147 10.62 5.38 -15.54
CA LYS A 147 9.62 4.98 -16.55
C LYS A 147 8.21 5.39 -16.14
N VAL A 148 7.83 5.18 -14.89
CA VAL A 148 6.52 5.57 -14.35
C VAL A 148 6.33 7.07 -14.42
N MET A 149 7.31 7.85 -13.98
CA MET A 149 7.26 9.32 -14.04
C MET A 149 7.09 9.83 -15.48
N LYS A 150 7.86 9.27 -16.43
CA LYS A 150 7.75 9.63 -17.85
C LYS A 150 6.39 9.25 -18.46
N ALA A 151 5.84 8.09 -18.05
CA ALA A 151 4.51 7.67 -18.50
C ALA A 151 3.42 8.60 -17.96
N PHE A 152 3.47 8.94 -16.66
CA PHE A 152 2.48 9.82 -16.04
C PHE A 152 2.58 11.26 -16.51
N ALA A 153 3.76 11.75 -16.86
CA ALA A 153 3.90 13.08 -17.48
C ALA A 153 3.15 13.18 -18.82
N LYS A 154 3.05 12.07 -19.57
CA LYS A 154 2.35 11.98 -20.86
C LYS A 154 0.88 11.55 -20.72
N GLN A 155 0.45 11.11 -19.55
CA GLN A 155 -0.90 10.62 -19.31
C GLN A 155 -1.86 11.78 -19.05
N HIS A 156 -2.61 12.18 -20.07
CA HIS A 156 -3.59 13.27 -19.99
C HIS A 156 -4.98 12.78 -19.60
N THR A 157 -5.39 11.60 -20.09
CA THR A 157 -6.65 10.96 -19.66
C THR A 157 -6.57 10.52 -18.21
N LEU A 158 -7.71 10.55 -17.50
CA LEU A 158 -7.77 10.08 -16.15
C LEU A 158 -7.44 8.58 -16.08
N PHE A 159 -6.61 8.23 -15.12
CA PHE A 159 -6.16 6.87 -14.85
C PHE A 159 -5.99 6.68 -13.34
N GLU A 160 -6.62 5.68 -12.78
CA GLU A 160 -6.72 5.46 -11.33
C GLU A 160 -5.37 5.49 -10.61
N GLY A 161 -4.37 4.76 -11.12
CA GLY A 161 -3.04 4.71 -10.53
C GLY A 161 -2.31 6.06 -10.50
N LYS A 162 -2.61 6.99 -11.42
CA LYS A 162 -2.02 8.33 -11.39
C LYS A 162 -2.57 9.17 -10.24
N LEU A 163 -3.80 8.91 -9.75
CA LEU A 163 -4.31 9.56 -8.56
C LEU A 163 -3.48 9.21 -7.32
N ALA A 164 -3.17 7.92 -7.11
CA ALA A 164 -2.30 7.49 -6.00
C ALA A 164 -0.90 8.14 -6.07
N TYR A 165 -0.33 8.25 -7.28
CA TYR A 165 0.92 8.96 -7.52
C TYR A 165 0.82 10.44 -7.14
N LEU A 166 -0.22 11.16 -7.59
CA LEU A 166 -0.41 12.58 -7.28
C LEU A 166 -0.66 12.83 -5.79
N LEU A 167 -1.44 11.99 -5.12
CA LEU A 167 -1.62 12.05 -3.68
C LEU A 167 -0.28 11.94 -2.94
N SER A 168 0.61 11.05 -3.39
CA SER A 168 1.94 10.92 -2.78
C SER A 168 2.80 12.18 -2.89
N LEU A 169 2.62 12.97 -3.93
CA LEU A 169 3.37 14.20 -4.17
C LEU A 169 2.76 15.41 -3.48
N HIS A 170 1.43 15.54 -3.53
CA HIS A 170 0.72 16.78 -3.23
C HIS A 170 -0.01 16.80 -1.88
N LEU A 171 -0.31 15.65 -1.28
CA LEU A 171 -0.94 15.66 0.05
C LEU A 171 -0.15 16.56 1.03
N PRO A 172 -0.84 17.37 1.85
CA PRO A 172 -0.20 18.17 2.87
C PRO A 172 0.65 17.30 3.80
N ASP A 173 1.74 17.88 4.29
CA ASP A 173 2.43 17.28 5.43
C ASP A 173 1.50 17.30 6.66
N CYS A 174 1.67 16.38 7.59
CA CYS A 174 0.77 16.24 8.74
C CYS A 174 -0.70 16.01 8.31
N SER A 175 -0.95 15.15 7.33
CA SER A 175 -2.30 14.74 6.92
C SER A 175 -2.52 13.24 7.11
N SER A 176 -3.79 12.84 7.13
CA SER A 176 -4.22 11.45 7.17
C SER A 176 -4.80 11.03 5.82
N LEU A 177 -4.40 9.88 5.29
CA LEU A 177 -5.00 9.26 4.11
C LEU A 177 -5.57 7.90 4.47
N PHE A 178 -6.89 7.75 4.38
CA PHE A 178 -7.52 6.45 4.41
C PHE A 178 -7.66 5.89 2.99
N VAL A 179 -7.24 4.66 2.80
CA VAL A 179 -7.22 3.99 1.50
C VAL A 179 -8.18 2.81 1.53
N ALA A 180 -9.19 2.84 0.66
CA ALA A 180 -10.14 1.76 0.53
C ALA A 180 -9.49 0.50 -0.04
N ASN A 181 -10.11 -0.63 0.25
CA ASN A 181 -9.78 -1.89 -0.38
C ASN A 181 -10.06 -1.87 -1.89
N SER A 182 -9.91 -2.99 -2.58
CA SER A 182 -10.00 -3.10 -4.04
C SER A 182 -8.79 -2.49 -4.76
N MET A 183 -8.98 -1.69 -5.82
CA MET A 183 -7.87 -1.10 -6.58
C MET A 183 -7.12 0.00 -5.82
N PRO A 184 -7.78 0.91 -5.06
CA PRO A 184 -7.07 2.01 -4.41
C PRO A 184 -5.84 1.61 -3.61
N ILE A 185 -5.92 0.55 -2.79
CA ILE A 185 -4.76 0.09 -2.00
C ILE A 185 -3.66 -0.50 -2.89
N ARG A 186 -4.01 -1.09 -4.04
CA ARG A 186 -3.05 -1.62 -5.02
C ARG A 186 -2.37 -0.52 -5.80
N ASP A 187 -3.13 0.52 -6.16
CA ASP A 187 -2.56 1.71 -6.81
C ASP A 187 -1.58 2.42 -5.90
N LEU A 188 -1.88 2.48 -4.59
CA LEU A 188 -0.92 2.97 -3.60
C LEU A 188 0.35 2.11 -3.58
N GLU A 189 0.20 0.79 -3.57
CA GLU A 189 1.32 -0.15 -3.58
C GLU A 189 2.22 0.06 -4.79
N TRP A 190 1.63 0.28 -5.97
CA TRP A 190 2.35 0.37 -7.23
C TRP A 190 2.95 1.75 -7.53
N PHE A 191 2.29 2.84 -7.09
CA PHE A 191 2.59 4.18 -7.62
C PHE A 191 2.97 5.22 -6.57
N TRP A 192 2.86 4.90 -5.27
CA TRP A 192 3.29 5.82 -4.21
C TRP A 192 4.77 6.17 -4.32
N GLN A 193 5.12 7.45 -4.15
CA GLN A 193 6.50 7.94 -4.19
C GLN A 193 7.10 8.04 -2.80
N LYS A 194 8.40 7.80 -2.69
CA LYS A 194 9.16 8.10 -1.48
C LYS A 194 9.13 9.61 -1.21
N LYS A 195 8.80 9.99 -0.01
CA LYS A 195 8.87 11.39 0.44
C LYS A 195 8.86 11.42 1.95
N THR A 196 9.85 12.09 2.54
CA THR A 196 9.84 12.34 3.99
C THR A 196 8.64 13.22 4.35
N SER A 197 7.82 12.74 5.25
CA SER A 197 6.59 13.42 5.68
C SER A 197 6.10 12.87 7.02
N ASN A 198 5.16 13.57 7.64
CA ASN A 198 4.42 13.13 8.82
C ASN A 198 3.01 12.62 8.47
N ARG A 199 2.80 12.18 7.24
CA ARG A 199 1.53 11.62 6.77
C ARG A 199 1.25 10.28 7.41
N ARG A 200 -0.01 10.05 7.75
CA ARG A 200 -0.48 8.77 8.29
C ARG A 200 -1.34 8.07 7.27
N LEU A 201 -1.01 6.81 6.97
CA LEU A 201 -1.74 5.97 6.02
C LEU A 201 -2.57 4.94 6.78
N PHE A 202 -3.85 4.83 6.43
CA PHE A 202 -4.80 3.94 7.08
C PHE A 202 -5.55 3.09 6.05
N GLY A 203 -6.03 1.94 6.47
CA GLY A 203 -6.88 1.06 5.66
C GLY A 203 -7.42 -0.11 6.46
N ASN A 204 -8.59 -0.60 6.09
CA ASN A 204 -9.25 -1.75 6.71
C ASN A 204 -8.73 -3.04 6.06
N ARG A 205 -7.59 -3.57 6.56
CA ARG A 205 -6.91 -4.74 5.96
C ARG A 205 -7.15 -6.08 6.66
N GLY A 206 -8.06 -6.13 7.64
CA GLY A 206 -8.37 -7.37 8.36
C GLY A 206 -8.99 -8.44 7.44
N VAL A 207 -10.16 -8.14 6.91
CA VAL A 207 -10.92 -9.03 5.99
C VAL A 207 -10.98 -8.53 4.54
N ASN A 208 -10.44 -7.33 4.27
CA ASN A 208 -10.37 -6.73 2.93
C ASN A 208 -11.75 -6.45 2.29
N GLY A 209 -12.81 -6.27 3.09
CA GLY A 209 -14.13 -5.86 2.63
C GLY A 209 -14.19 -4.38 2.24
N ILE A 210 -15.29 -3.97 1.61
CA ILE A 210 -15.57 -2.58 1.25
C ILE A 210 -16.50 -1.89 2.26
N ASP A 211 -17.05 -2.66 3.18
CA ASP A 211 -17.85 -2.20 4.32
C ASP A 211 -16.99 -1.34 5.29
N GLY A 212 -17.63 -0.41 5.98
CA GLY A 212 -17.01 0.48 6.96
C GLY A 212 -15.96 1.46 6.39
N THR A 213 -15.85 1.60 5.06
CA THR A 213 -14.88 2.47 4.40
C THR A 213 -15.09 3.94 4.76
N LEU A 214 -16.31 4.45 4.57
CA LEU A 214 -16.66 5.83 4.90
C LEU A 214 -16.70 6.06 6.41
N GLY A 215 -17.30 5.12 7.15
CA GLY A 215 -17.40 5.22 8.61
C GLY A 215 -16.02 5.31 9.26
N THR A 216 -15.05 4.54 8.81
CA THR A 216 -13.67 4.61 9.32
C THR A 216 -13.00 5.93 8.94
N ALA A 217 -13.14 6.40 7.70
CA ALA A 217 -12.55 7.68 7.27
C ALA A 217 -13.14 8.87 8.03
N ILE A 218 -14.47 8.88 8.27
CA ILE A 218 -15.14 9.88 9.08
C ILE A 218 -14.63 9.83 10.54
N GLY A 219 -14.47 8.63 11.10
CA GLY A 219 -13.93 8.45 12.45
C GLY A 219 -12.49 8.99 12.59
N ILE A 220 -11.64 8.76 11.61
CA ILE A 220 -10.28 9.32 11.59
C ILE A 220 -10.35 10.86 11.52
N ALA A 221 -11.15 11.41 10.60
CA ALA A 221 -11.31 12.86 10.46
C ALA A 221 -11.89 13.51 11.71
N HIS A 222 -12.80 12.82 12.41
CA HIS A 222 -13.35 13.31 13.67
C HIS A 222 -12.35 13.32 14.82
N GLY A 223 -11.45 12.34 14.84
CA GLY A 223 -10.46 12.16 15.91
C GLY A 223 -9.15 12.92 15.71
N THR A 224 -9.00 13.68 14.61
CA THR A 224 -7.79 14.44 14.32
C THR A 224 -8.12 15.87 13.88
N GLU A 225 -7.24 16.80 14.21
CA GLU A 225 -7.31 18.19 13.70
C GLU A 225 -6.66 18.35 12.32
N GLU A 226 -5.97 17.30 11.85
CA GLU A 226 -5.26 17.32 10.57
C GLU A 226 -6.23 17.06 9.39
N PRO A 227 -5.92 17.61 8.20
CA PRO A 227 -6.67 17.29 7.01
C PRO A 227 -6.69 15.77 6.75
N THR A 228 -7.88 15.23 6.57
CA THR A 228 -8.07 13.80 6.27
C THR A 228 -8.58 13.63 4.85
N PHE A 229 -8.03 12.66 4.17
CA PHE A 229 -8.39 12.29 2.79
C PHE A 229 -8.82 10.82 2.74
N LEU A 230 -9.75 10.53 1.85
CA LEU A 230 -10.16 9.17 1.51
C LEU A 230 -10.02 8.97 0.01
N ILE A 231 -9.37 7.89 -0.41
CA ILE A 231 -9.44 7.38 -1.78
C ILE A 231 -10.24 6.08 -1.79
N THR A 232 -11.32 6.03 -2.58
CA THR A 232 -12.26 4.90 -2.62
C THR A 232 -12.82 4.68 -4.01
N GLY A 233 -13.26 3.46 -4.29
CA GLY A 233 -14.06 3.18 -5.48
C GLY A 233 -15.54 3.52 -5.26
N ASP A 234 -16.29 3.60 -6.35
CA ASP A 234 -17.73 3.89 -6.39
C ASP A 234 -18.57 2.86 -5.61
N LEU A 235 -18.32 1.57 -5.80
CA LEU A 235 -19.02 0.50 -5.07
C LEU A 235 -18.76 0.56 -3.56
N ALA A 236 -17.53 0.83 -3.13
CA ALA A 236 -17.21 0.96 -1.72
C ALA A 236 -17.86 2.20 -1.10
N PHE A 237 -17.91 3.32 -1.85
CA PHE A 237 -18.60 4.53 -1.45
C PHE A 237 -20.10 4.29 -1.29
N LEU A 238 -20.73 3.65 -2.28
CA LEU A 238 -22.16 3.33 -2.26
C LEU A 238 -22.53 2.39 -1.12
N HIS A 239 -21.72 1.33 -0.93
CA HIS A 239 -21.94 0.28 0.07
C HIS A 239 -22.01 0.85 1.50
N ASP A 240 -21.18 1.84 1.82
CA ASP A 240 -21.10 2.44 3.16
C ASP A 240 -21.69 3.87 3.22
N SER A 241 -22.51 4.23 2.24
CA SER A 241 -23.08 5.60 2.12
C SER A 241 -23.90 6.04 3.34
N ASN A 242 -24.43 5.11 4.13
CA ASN A 242 -25.13 5.42 5.38
C ASN A 242 -24.23 6.14 6.40
N ALA A 243 -22.92 5.94 6.37
CA ALA A 243 -21.99 6.65 7.23
C ALA A 243 -22.01 8.18 7.01
N LEU A 244 -22.46 8.65 5.83
CA LEU A 244 -22.62 10.07 5.54
C LEU A 244 -23.64 10.78 6.45
N LEU A 245 -24.50 10.05 7.17
CA LEU A 245 -25.37 10.61 8.22
C LEU A 245 -24.57 11.32 9.31
N PHE A 246 -23.33 10.88 9.57
CA PHE A 246 -22.44 11.50 10.56
C PHE A 246 -21.76 12.77 10.05
N ALA A 247 -21.82 13.07 8.76
CA ALA A 247 -21.13 14.22 8.16
C ALA A 247 -21.52 15.57 8.79
N LYS A 248 -22.75 15.69 9.30
CA LYS A 248 -23.22 16.90 10.00
C LYS A 248 -22.70 17.04 11.45
N GLN A 249 -22.19 15.97 12.04
CA GLN A 249 -21.81 15.91 13.45
C GLN A 249 -20.31 15.78 13.68
N PHE A 250 -19.52 15.46 12.64
CA PHE A 250 -18.09 15.29 12.82
C PHE A 250 -17.36 16.63 12.88
N LYS A 251 -16.24 16.61 13.64
CA LYS A 251 -15.37 17.77 13.83
C LYS A 251 -14.15 17.58 12.99
N GLY A 252 -13.87 18.08 11.98
CA GLY A 252 -12.65 17.84 11.20
C GLY A 252 -12.83 18.18 9.74
N SER A 253 -11.89 17.78 8.94
CA SER A 253 -11.90 17.98 7.50
C SER A 253 -11.72 16.63 6.80
N LEU A 254 -12.63 16.29 5.88
CA LEU A 254 -12.55 15.07 5.08
C LEU A 254 -12.79 15.39 3.61
N THR A 255 -11.80 15.14 2.77
CA THR A 255 -11.93 15.16 1.31
C THR A 255 -11.99 13.73 0.79
N ILE A 256 -13.02 13.41 0.03
CA ILE A 256 -13.25 12.05 -0.51
C ILE A 256 -13.03 12.04 -2.02
N PHE A 257 -12.02 11.31 -2.48
CA PHE A 257 -11.80 11.02 -3.89
C PHE A 257 -12.51 9.71 -4.25
N VAL A 258 -13.63 9.80 -4.96
CA VAL A 258 -14.35 8.63 -5.45
C VAL A 258 -13.91 8.34 -6.89
N ILE A 259 -13.27 7.21 -7.08
CA ILE A 259 -12.95 6.68 -8.41
C ILE A 259 -14.22 6.00 -8.92
N ASN A 260 -14.87 6.64 -9.88
CA ASN A 260 -16.10 6.11 -10.47
C ASN A 260 -15.78 5.48 -11.83
N ASN A 261 -15.52 4.20 -11.82
CA ASN A 261 -15.33 3.37 -13.01
C ASN A 261 -16.54 2.49 -13.32
N ASP A 262 -17.67 2.78 -12.65
CA ASP A 262 -18.96 2.10 -12.77
C ASP A 262 -18.89 0.59 -12.49
N GLY A 263 -18.19 0.23 -11.39
CA GLY A 263 -18.21 -1.15 -10.95
C GLY A 263 -16.95 -1.72 -10.33
N GLY A 264 -16.90 -3.04 -10.29
CA GLY A 264 -15.83 -3.83 -9.68
C GLY A 264 -14.61 -4.03 -10.57
N GLY A 265 -13.95 -2.96 -11.02
CA GLY A 265 -12.78 -3.01 -11.92
C GLY A 265 -11.63 -3.91 -11.47
N ILE A 266 -11.51 -4.19 -10.17
CA ILE A 266 -10.52 -5.15 -9.67
C ILE A 266 -10.68 -6.55 -10.28
N PHE A 267 -11.90 -6.95 -10.59
CA PHE A 267 -12.19 -8.30 -11.10
C PHE A 267 -11.77 -8.48 -12.56
N GLU A 268 -11.55 -7.39 -13.32
CA GLU A 268 -10.98 -7.42 -14.67
C GLU A 268 -9.57 -8.03 -14.71
N HIS A 269 -8.85 -8.01 -13.59
CA HIS A 269 -7.54 -8.62 -13.45
C HIS A 269 -7.58 -10.13 -13.18
N LEU A 270 -8.76 -10.73 -13.16
CA LEU A 270 -8.95 -12.16 -12.90
C LEU A 270 -9.38 -12.89 -14.19
N PRO A 271 -9.11 -14.21 -14.32
CA PRO A 271 -9.55 -15.00 -15.48
C PRO A 271 -11.05 -14.94 -15.73
N ILE A 272 -11.86 -14.69 -14.71
CA ILE A 272 -13.32 -14.59 -14.80
C ILE A 272 -13.78 -13.43 -15.70
N SER A 273 -12.90 -12.45 -15.98
CA SER A 273 -13.24 -11.30 -16.83
C SER A 273 -13.61 -11.66 -18.28
N THR A 274 -13.30 -12.89 -18.71
CA THR A 274 -13.66 -13.39 -20.05
C THR A 274 -15.00 -14.13 -20.10
N GLU A 275 -15.65 -14.32 -18.95
CA GLU A 275 -16.91 -15.04 -18.88
C GLU A 275 -18.11 -14.13 -19.25
N PRO A 276 -19.13 -14.66 -19.95
CA PRO A 276 -20.28 -13.86 -20.40
C PRO A 276 -21.03 -13.13 -19.27
N GLU A 277 -21.08 -13.71 -18.08
CA GLU A 277 -21.79 -13.15 -16.93
C GLU A 277 -20.94 -12.18 -16.10
N PHE A 278 -19.75 -11.82 -16.56
CA PHE A 278 -18.80 -10.99 -15.83
C PHE A 278 -19.40 -9.63 -15.41
N GLU A 279 -19.99 -8.92 -16.36
CA GLU A 279 -20.60 -7.60 -16.10
C GLU A 279 -21.69 -7.67 -15.02
N LYS A 280 -22.54 -8.67 -15.09
CA LYS A 280 -23.66 -8.83 -14.17
C LYS A 280 -23.24 -9.30 -12.77
N CYS A 281 -22.28 -10.21 -12.67
CA CYS A 281 -21.98 -10.91 -11.43
C CYS A 281 -20.71 -10.40 -10.72
N PHE A 282 -19.81 -9.70 -11.42
CA PHE A 282 -18.52 -9.25 -10.91
C PHE A 282 -18.32 -7.75 -11.07
N ALA A 283 -18.45 -7.18 -12.26
CA ALA A 283 -18.37 -5.73 -12.45
C ALA A 283 -19.52 -5.02 -11.73
N THR A 284 -20.72 -5.57 -11.83
CA THR A 284 -21.93 -5.07 -11.12
C THR A 284 -22.15 -3.56 -11.23
N PRO A 285 -22.22 -2.98 -12.45
CA PRO A 285 -22.40 -1.55 -12.63
C PRO A 285 -23.72 -1.07 -12.00
N GLN A 286 -23.66 0.01 -11.25
CA GLN A 286 -24.83 0.50 -10.48
C GLN A 286 -25.53 1.66 -11.14
N ASN A 287 -24.87 2.39 -12.05
CA ASN A 287 -25.42 3.54 -12.77
C ASN A 287 -26.07 4.59 -11.84
N PHE A 288 -25.54 4.79 -10.63
CA PHE A 288 -26.09 5.71 -9.67
C PHE A 288 -25.52 7.13 -9.83
N ASN A 289 -26.29 8.12 -9.39
CA ASN A 289 -25.88 9.52 -9.48
C ASN A 289 -25.25 10.01 -8.18
N LEU A 290 -23.90 10.08 -8.15
CA LEU A 290 -23.12 10.56 -7.01
C LEU A 290 -23.53 11.97 -6.55
N SER A 291 -23.80 12.89 -7.47
CA SER A 291 -24.21 14.25 -7.13
C SER A 291 -25.52 14.29 -6.35
N LYS A 292 -26.51 13.51 -6.79
CA LYS A 292 -27.81 13.41 -6.08
C LYS A 292 -27.65 12.74 -4.72
N LEU A 293 -26.81 11.70 -4.65
CA LEU A 293 -26.53 11.02 -3.38
C LEU A 293 -25.88 11.99 -2.39
N CYS A 294 -24.84 12.71 -2.79
CA CYS A 294 -24.20 13.73 -1.94
C CYS A 294 -25.15 14.85 -1.53
N ALA A 295 -25.99 15.31 -2.45
CA ALA A 295 -26.99 16.34 -2.16
C ALA A 295 -28.02 15.92 -1.08
N SER A 296 -28.43 14.64 -1.05
CA SER A 296 -29.33 14.12 -0.03
C SER A 296 -28.76 14.12 1.39
N PHE A 297 -27.44 14.14 1.51
CA PHE A 297 -26.69 14.28 2.77
C PHE A 297 -26.14 15.70 2.99
N GLU A 298 -26.46 16.66 2.11
CA GLU A 298 -25.96 18.05 2.14
C GLU A 298 -24.42 18.14 2.04
N ILE A 299 -23.79 17.20 1.31
CA ILE A 299 -22.34 17.13 1.10
C ILE A 299 -21.98 17.84 -0.20
N LYS A 300 -20.95 18.66 -0.16
CA LYS A 300 -20.40 19.29 -1.36
C LYS A 300 -19.88 18.23 -2.33
N TYR A 301 -20.23 18.37 -3.59
CA TYR A 301 -19.79 17.48 -4.65
C TYR A 301 -19.18 18.27 -5.79
N SER A 302 -18.12 17.73 -6.39
CA SER A 302 -17.59 18.23 -7.66
C SER A 302 -17.17 17.05 -8.53
N LEU A 303 -17.34 17.18 -9.84
CA LEU A 303 -16.87 16.23 -10.83
C LEU A 303 -15.58 16.77 -11.44
N GLU A 304 -14.47 16.12 -11.14
CA GLU A 304 -13.17 16.51 -11.68
C GLU A 304 -12.85 15.69 -12.92
N THR A 305 -12.53 16.36 -14.01
CA THR A 305 -12.27 15.75 -15.33
C THR A 305 -10.85 15.98 -15.83
N SER A 306 -10.03 16.65 -15.04
CA SER A 306 -8.63 16.93 -15.36
C SER A 306 -7.72 16.77 -14.15
N TRP A 307 -6.45 16.49 -14.41
CA TRP A 307 -5.44 16.36 -13.37
C TRP A 307 -5.19 17.66 -12.60
N SER A 308 -5.28 18.82 -13.26
CA SER A 308 -5.15 20.13 -12.60
C SER A 308 -6.24 20.36 -11.56
N GLN A 309 -7.49 20.08 -11.91
CA GLN A 309 -8.61 20.17 -10.97
C GLN A 309 -8.42 19.25 -9.76
N ILE A 310 -7.99 17.99 -10.00
CA ILE A 310 -7.74 17.03 -8.92
C ILE A 310 -6.65 17.54 -7.98
N ILE A 311 -5.55 18.09 -8.50
CA ILE A 311 -4.45 18.64 -7.69
C ILE A 311 -4.94 19.82 -6.84
N GLU A 312 -5.83 20.65 -7.35
CA GLU A 312 -6.42 21.77 -6.59
C GLU A 312 -7.30 21.32 -5.41
N ARG A 313 -7.75 20.06 -5.41
CA ARG A 313 -8.53 19.47 -4.30
C ARG A 313 -7.68 18.77 -3.26
N ILE A 314 -6.42 18.55 -3.54
CA ILE A 314 -5.46 17.99 -2.60
C ILE A 314 -4.86 19.10 -1.73
#